data_f9e2f94753b4cb71096cf2489f9222ef
#
_entry.id   f9e2f94753b4cb71096cf2489f9222ef
#
_cell.length_a   1.000
_cell.length_b   1.000
_cell.length_c   1.000
_cell.angle_alpha   90.00
_cell.angle_beta   90.00
_cell.angle_gamma   90.00
#
_symmetry.space_group_name_H-M   'P 1'
#
loop_
_entity.id
_entity.type
_entity.pdbx_description
1 polymer ?
#
loop_
_entity_poly.entity_id
_entity_poly.type
_entity_poly.pdbx_seq_one_letter_code
_entity_poly.pdbx_strand_id
1 'polypeptide(L)'
;MTALPSQLPPPQEQLLLHELNHRIGNEFCCAISVVSLAAARSSDKEVKAVLTEVAELLHHYAEVHHALQMPEHGIRTDVAAYLRKLCLSIRRSKLNQRKIDLVLAARRLWLPSDRRWLLGMIVYELITNAARHAFAGGHGLIRVELLRAGALAPAPHGRPRCSDGIAGGL
;
A
#
# COMPACT_ATOMS: atom_id res chain seq x y z
N MET A 1 -32.49 6.63 7.64
CA MET A 1 -31.17 6.16 8.14
C MET A 1 -31.11 4.67 7.90
N THR A 2 -30.59 4.27 6.76
CA THR A 2 -30.47 2.86 6.36
C THR A 2 -29.11 2.37 6.85
N ALA A 3 -29.13 1.52 7.89
CA ALA A 3 -27.92 0.85 8.36
C ALA A 3 -27.37 -0.02 7.24
N LEU A 4 -26.14 0.24 6.81
CA LEU A 4 -25.38 -0.68 5.96
C LEU A 4 -25.28 -2.02 6.70
N PRO A 5 -25.63 -3.14 6.07
CA PRO A 5 -25.48 -4.45 6.68
C PRO A 5 -23.99 -4.73 6.83
N SER A 6 -23.49 -4.70 8.06
CA SER A 6 -22.17 -5.27 8.38
C SER A 6 -22.31 -6.80 8.44
N GLN A 7 -22.54 -7.42 7.31
CA GLN A 7 -22.53 -8.88 7.21
C GLN A 7 -21.09 -9.31 6.93
N LEU A 8 -20.40 -9.68 8.00
CA LEU A 8 -19.23 -10.55 7.88
C LEU A 8 -19.68 -11.87 7.24
N PRO A 9 -18.89 -12.43 6.32
CA PRO A 9 -19.22 -13.70 5.70
C PRO A 9 -19.46 -14.78 6.78
N PRO A 10 -20.34 -15.75 6.52
CA PRO A 10 -20.60 -16.83 7.45
C PRO A 10 -19.30 -17.61 7.79
N PRO A 11 -19.22 -18.31 8.93
CA PRO A 11 -17.99 -18.93 9.42
C PRO A 11 -17.27 -19.83 8.41
N GLN A 12 -18.01 -20.47 7.51
CA GLN A 12 -17.43 -21.31 6.45
C GLN A 12 -16.71 -20.47 5.37
N GLU A 13 -17.26 -19.33 4.99
CA GLU A 13 -16.63 -18.42 4.02
C GLU A 13 -15.36 -17.79 4.61
N GLN A 14 -15.37 -17.48 5.90
CA GLN A 14 -14.18 -16.98 6.59
C GLN A 14 -13.06 -18.03 6.59
N LEU A 15 -13.38 -19.30 6.84
CA LEU A 15 -12.42 -20.39 6.80
C LEU A 15 -11.82 -20.58 5.41
N LEU A 16 -12.64 -20.53 4.37
CA LEU A 16 -12.20 -20.63 2.98
C LEU A 16 -11.29 -19.46 2.59
N LEU A 17 -11.65 -18.24 2.98
CA LEU A 17 -10.81 -17.07 2.75
C LEU A 17 -9.47 -17.14 3.49
N HIS A 18 -9.48 -17.65 4.73
CA HIS A 18 -8.26 -17.86 5.48
C HIS A 18 -7.35 -18.90 4.80
N GLU A 19 -7.90 -20.03 4.38
CA GLU A 19 -7.17 -21.07 3.66
C GLU A 19 -6.62 -20.56 2.33
N LEU A 20 -7.43 -19.82 1.55
CA LEU A 20 -6.98 -19.20 0.30
C LEU A 20 -5.83 -18.23 0.54
N ASN A 21 -5.93 -17.36 1.53
CA ASN A 21 -4.88 -16.42 1.89
C ASN A 21 -3.59 -17.13 2.31
N HIS A 22 -3.71 -18.22 3.06
CA HIS A 22 -2.57 -19.04 3.47
C HIS A 22 -1.88 -19.69 2.26
N ARG A 23 -2.66 -20.22 1.31
CA ARG A 23 -2.12 -20.78 0.05
C ARG A 23 -1.40 -19.73 -0.79
N ILE A 24 -2.01 -18.57 -0.99
CA ILE A 24 -1.36 -17.47 -1.72
C ILE A 24 -0.05 -17.05 -1.03
N GLY A 25 -0.03 -16.98 0.30
CA GLY A 25 1.21 -16.70 1.05
C GLY A 25 2.30 -17.75 0.80
N ASN A 26 1.94 -19.02 0.78
CA ASN A 26 2.86 -20.12 0.47
C ASN A 26 3.40 -20.06 -0.97
N GLU A 27 2.56 -19.70 -1.94
CA GLU A 27 2.98 -19.49 -3.34
C GLU A 27 4.00 -18.36 -3.46
N PHE A 28 3.79 -17.23 -2.75
CA PHE A 28 4.78 -16.16 -2.69
C PHE A 28 6.10 -16.65 -2.09
N CYS A 29 6.07 -17.39 -0.98
CA CYS A 29 7.28 -17.94 -0.37
C CYS A 29 8.02 -18.88 -1.31
N CYS A 30 7.29 -19.74 -2.03
CA CYS A 30 7.85 -20.64 -3.03
C CYS A 30 8.53 -19.85 -4.17
N ALA A 31 7.84 -18.88 -4.76
CA ALA A 31 8.37 -18.05 -5.84
C ALA A 31 9.65 -17.29 -5.42
N ILE A 32 9.62 -16.66 -4.23
CA ILE A 32 10.79 -15.96 -3.67
C ILE A 32 11.97 -16.93 -3.50
N SER A 33 11.71 -18.13 -2.98
CA SER A 33 12.75 -19.14 -2.75
C SER A 33 13.39 -19.59 -4.06
N VAL A 34 12.59 -19.83 -5.10
CA VAL A 34 13.08 -20.24 -6.43
C VAL A 34 13.95 -19.16 -7.04
N VAL A 35 13.50 -17.90 -7.02
CA VAL A 35 14.27 -16.77 -7.58
C VAL A 35 15.55 -16.53 -6.78
N SER A 36 15.49 -16.60 -5.44
CA SER A 36 16.67 -16.44 -4.57
C SER A 36 17.70 -17.55 -4.79
N LEU A 37 17.25 -18.80 -4.99
CA LEU A 37 18.13 -19.91 -5.31
C LEU A 37 18.79 -19.73 -6.68
N ALA A 38 18.05 -19.26 -7.68
CA ALA A 38 18.60 -18.94 -9.00
C ALA A 38 19.67 -17.84 -8.91
N ALA A 39 19.39 -16.78 -8.13
CA ALA A 39 20.36 -15.71 -7.85
C ALA A 39 21.64 -16.26 -7.19
N ALA A 40 21.48 -17.13 -6.19
CA ALA A 40 22.63 -17.73 -5.48
C ALA A 40 23.50 -18.62 -6.37
N ARG A 41 22.90 -19.30 -7.34
CA ARG A 41 23.59 -20.21 -8.29
C ARG A 41 24.21 -19.50 -9.49
N SER A 42 23.81 -18.26 -9.77
CA SER A 42 24.37 -17.51 -10.90
C SER A 42 25.81 -17.11 -10.64
N SER A 43 26.70 -17.43 -11.59
CA SER A 43 28.07 -16.94 -11.64
C SER A 43 28.17 -15.54 -12.28
N ASP A 44 27.15 -15.13 -13.03
CA ASP A 44 27.07 -13.81 -13.64
C ASP A 44 26.57 -12.80 -12.60
N LYS A 45 27.37 -11.76 -12.37
CA LYS A 45 27.07 -10.72 -11.37
C LYS A 45 25.84 -9.88 -11.73
N GLU A 46 25.64 -9.61 -13.02
CA GLU A 46 24.51 -8.82 -13.51
C GLU A 46 23.20 -9.60 -13.36
N VAL A 47 23.20 -10.86 -13.80
CA VAL A 47 22.05 -11.77 -13.62
C VAL A 47 21.70 -11.94 -12.14
N LYS A 48 22.73 -12.13 -11.29
CA LYS A 48 22.54 -12.24 -9.85
C LYS A 48 21.88 -10.99 -9.25
N ALA A 49 22.32 -9.79 -9.65
CA ALA A 49 21.78 -8.53 -9.18
C ALA A 49 20.28 -8.39 -9.57
N VAL A 50 19.96 -8.66 -10.84
CA VAL A 50 18.59 -8.60 -11.34
C VAL A 50 17.66 -9.59 -10.61
N LEU A 51 18.11 -10.84 -10.44
CA LEU A 51 17.32 -11.85 -9.73
C LEU A 51 17.12 -11.49 -8.26
N THR A 52 18.11 -10.88 -7.62
CA THR A 52 17.97 -10.39 -6.23
C THR A 52 16.93 -9.28 -6.15
N GLU A 53 16.95 -8.31 -7.06
CA GLU A 53 15.93 -7.25 -7.14
C GLU A 53 14.52 -7.82 -7.37
N VAL A 54 14.38 -8.82 -8.23
CA VAL A 54 13.09 -9.50 -8.44
C VAL A 54 12.60 -10.20 -7.16
N ALA A 55 13.50 -10.88 -6.44
CA ALA A 55 13.15 -11.53 -5.17
C ALA A 55 12.68 -10.52 -4.12
N GLU A 56 13.37 -9.38 -4.00
CA GLU A 56 12.97 -8.28 -3.11
C GLU A 56 11.60 -7.70 -3.50
N LEU A 57 11.35 -7.51 -4.79
CA LEU A 57 10.06 -7.03 -5.28
C LEU A 57 8.92 -8.00 -4.94
N LEU A 58 9.11 -9.29 -5.15
CA LEU A 58 8.15 -10.33 -4.76
C LEU A 58 7.89 -10.33 -3.25
N HIS A 59 8.95 -10.14 -2.45
CA HIS A 59 8.82 -10.04 -1.00
C HIS A 59 7.92 -8.86 -0.60
N HIS A 60 8.09 -7.69 -1.21
CA HIS A 60 7.23 -6.53 -0.95
C HIS A 60 5.77 -6.74 -1.40
N TYR A 61 5.53 -7.48 -2.48
CA TYR A 61 4.16 -7.89 -2.84
C TYR A 61 3.55 -8.82 -1.80
N ALA A 62 4.31 -9.78 -1.30
CA ALA A 62 3.87 -10.68 -0.22
C ALA A 62 3.52 -9.92 1.06
N GLU A 63 4.33 -8.91 1.44
CA GLU A 63 4.05 -8.03 2.58
C GLU A 63 2.74 -7.26 2.42
N VAL A 64 2.47 -6.69 1.22
CA VAL A 64 1.20 -6.01 0.92
C VAL A 64 0.04 -6.99 1.04
N HIS A 65 0.16 -8.16 0.42
CA HIS A 65 -0.86 -9.21 0.50
C HIS A 65 -1.15 -9.60 1.95
N HIS A 66 -0.11 -9.86 2.74
CA HIS A 66 -0.25 -10.20 4.15
C HIS A 66 -0.92 -9.08 4.98
N ALA A 67 -0.55 -7.82 4.73
CA ALA A 67 -1.16 -6.68 5.42
C ALA A 67 -2.65 -6.52 5.10
N LEU A 68 -3.09 -6.94 3.92
CA LEU A 68 -4.48 -6.88 3.45
C LEU A 68 -5.28 -8.15 3.71
N GLN A 69 -4.72 -9.15 4.40
CA GLN A 69 -5.48 -10.32 4.86
C GLN A 69 -6.51 -9.93 5.91
N MET A 70 -7.65 -10.63 5.86
CA MET A 70 -8.70 -10.45 6.87
C MET A 70 -8.18 -10.85 8.25
N PRO A 71 -8.23 -9.95 9.22
CA PRO A 71 -7.70 -10.23 10.55
C PRO A 71 -8.63 -11.13 11.36
N GLU A 72 -8.06 -11.83 12.32
CA GLU A 72 -8.83 -12.47 13.39
C GLU A 72 -9.56 -11.41 14.23
N HIS A 73 -10.76 -11.74 14.71
CA HIS A 73 -11.68 -10.81 15.34
C HIS A 73 -11.21 -10.36 16.73
N GLY A 74 -11.59 -9.14 17.10
CA GLY A 74 -11.67 -8.68 18.49
C GLY A 74 -10.50 -7.89 19.05
N ILE A 75 -9.36 -7.81 18.36
CA ILE A 75 -8.17 -7.10 18.87
C ILE A 75 -8.16 -5.64 18.38
N ARG A 76 -8.01 -4.69 19.30
CA ARG A 76 -7.74 -3.30 18.92
C ARG A 76 -6.28 -3.13 18.57
N THR A 77 -6.02 -2.49 17.45
CA THR A 77 -4.66 -2.28 16.92
C THR A 77 -4.40 -0.83 16.58
N ASP A 78 -3.13 -0.43 16.66
CA ASP A 78 -2.69 0.92 16.23
C ASP A 78 -2.73 1.02 14.71
N VAL A 79 -3.70 1.76 14.21
CA VAL A 79 -3.93 1.99 12.78
C VAL A 79 -2.78 2.75 12.14
N ALA A 80 -2.18 3.71 12.85
CA ALA A 80 -1.07 4.48 12.30
C ALA A 80 0.18 3.61 12.06
N ALA A 81 0.47 2.69 12.98
CA ALA A 81 1.56 1.73 12.81
C ALA A 81 1.28 0.75 11.65
N TYR A 82 0.06 0.27 11.55
CA TYR A 82 -0.39 -0.59 10.45
C TYR A 82 -0.28 0.11 9.08
N LEU A 83 -0.82 1.33 8.96
CA LEU A 83 -0.77 2.08 7.70
C LEU A 83 0.66 2.45 7.29
N ARG A 84 1.56 2.71 8.26
CA ARG A 84 2.98 2.95 7.93
C ARG A 84 3.60 1.73 7.25
N LYS A 85 3.38 0.53 7.79
CA LYS A 85 3.86 -0.72 7.18
C LYS A 85 3.26 -0.92 5.79
N LEU A 86 1.94 -0.81 5.66
CA LEU A 86 1.23 -0.97 4.38
C LEU A 86 1.74 0.03 3.33
N CYS A 87 1.83 1.32 3.67
CA CYS A 87 2.32 2.36 2.75
C CYS A 87 3.79 2.11 2.34
N LEU A 88 4.63 1.65 3.27
CA LEU A 88 6.02 1.33 2.96
C LEU A 88 6.11 0.18 1.94
N SER A 89 5.35 -0.90 2.14
CA SER A 89 5.33 -2.04 1.23
C SER A 89 4.73 -1.68 -0.13
N ILE A 90 3.67 -0.85 -0.17
CA ILE A 90 3.11 -0.32 -1.44
C ILE A 90 4.16 0.54 -2.17
N ARG A 91 4.85 1.43 -1.46
CA ARG A 91 5.89 2.27 -2.06
C ARG A 91 6.97 1.44 -2.72
N ARG A 92 7.48 0.42 -2.01
CA ARG A 92 8.54 -0.46 -2.50
C ARG A 92 8.09 -1.33 -3.67
N SER A 93 6.88 -1.90 -3.58
CA SER A 93 6.38 -2.85 -4.59
C SER A 93 5.86 -2.19 -5.87
N LYS A 94 5.34 -0.96 -5.78
CA LYS A 94 4.57 -0.36 -6.89
C LYS A 94 4.99 1.05 -7.30
N LEU A 95 5.51 1.87 -6.37
CA LEU A 95 5.71 3.29 -6.62
C LEU A 95 7.15 3.66 -6.94
N ASN A 96 8.13 2.96 -6.35
CA ASN A 96 9.56 3.27 -6.55
C ASN A 96 9.96 3.21 -8.03
N GLN A 97 9.55 2.17 -8.76
CA GLN A 97 9.84 2.04 -10.19
C GLN A 97 9.22 3.16 -11.03
N ARG A 98 8.14 3.76 -10.53
CA ARG A 98 7.43 4.86 -11.19
C ARG A 98 7.87 6.23 -10.67
N LYS A 99 8.88 6.30 -9.79
CA LYS A 99 9.37 7.55 -9.17
C LYS A 99 8.24 8.36 -8.52
N ILE A 100 7.28 7.67 -7.88
CA ILE A 100 6.18 8.28 -7.16
C ILE A 100 6.48 8.16 -5.66
N ASP A 101 6.59 9.31 -5.00
CA ASP A 101 6.75 9.36 -3.56
C ASP A 101 5.43 9.16 -2.83
N LEU A 102 5.49 8.55 -1.64
CA LEU A 102 4.33 8.32 -0.78
C LEU A 102 4.63 8.80 0.64
N VAL A 103 3.84 9.76 1.11
CA VAL A 103 3.96 10.31 2.46
C VAL A 103 2.69 10.03 3.24
N LEU A 104 2.84 9.47 4.44
CA LEU A 104 1.75 9.23 5.37
C LEU A 104 1.84 10.19 6.58
N ALA A 105 0.82 11.02 6.77
CA ALA A 105 0.59 11.80 7.97
C ALA A 105 -0.53 11.15 8.79
N ALA A 106 -0.19 10.42 9.85
CA ALA A 106 -1.15 9.73 10.69
C ALA A 106 -0.83 9.91 12.17
N ARG A 107 -1.84 10.29 12.97
CA ARG A 107 -1.77 10.27 14.43
C ARG A 107 -2.18 8.90 14.96
N ARG A 108 -1.75 8.56 16.17
CA ARG A 108 -2.17 7.31 16.83
C ARG A 108 -3.69 7.21 16.90
N LEU A 109 -4.21 6.09 16.39
CA LEU A 109 -5.62 5.77 16.40
C LEU A 109 -5.77 4.26 16.63
N TRP A 110 -6.58 3.89 17.60
CA TRP A 110 -6.87 2.50 17.91
C TRP A 110 -8.24 2.13 17.36
N LEU A 111 -8.29 1.19 16.44
CA LEU A 111 -9.53 0.64 15.89
C LEU A 111 -9.59 -0.88 16.11
N PRO A 112 -10.79 -1.46 16.13
CA PRO A 112 -10.99 -2.89 16.00
C PRO A 112 -10.35 -3.40 14.70
N SER A 113 -9.90 -4.65 14.70
CA SER A 113 -9.13 -5.24 13.59
C SER A 113 -9.88 -5.24 12.26
N ASP A 114 -11.20 -5.45 12.26
CA ASP A 114 -12.08 -5.37 11.09
C ASP A 114 -12.11 -3.96 10.48
N ARG A 115 -12.25 -2.92 11.31
CA ARG A 115 -12.23 -1.52 10.87
C ARG A 115 -10.86 -1.11 10.34
N ARG A 116 -9.79 -1.56 11.00
CA ARG A 116 -8.42 -1.36 10.51
C ARG A 116 -8.22 -1.97 9.13
N TRP A 117 -8.70 -3.20 8.93
CA TRP A 117 -8.62 -3.91 7.66
C TRP A 117 -9.35 -3.17 6.54
N LEU A 118 -10.62 -2.77 6.77
CA LEU A 118 -11.38 -1.97 5.81
C LEU A 118 -10.66 -0.67 5.42
N LEU A 119 -10.09 0.02 6.41
CA LEU A 119 -9.32 1.23 6.15
C LEU A 119 -8.05 0.93 5.32
N GLY A 120 -7.38 -0.18 5.59
CA GLY A 120 -6.23 -0.63 4.79
C GLY A 120 -6.60 -0.88 3.33
N MET A 121 -7.71 -1.56 3.08
CA MET A 121 -8.24 -1.79 1.73
C MET A 121 -8.54 -0.48 1.01
N ILE A 122 -9.23 0.46 1.67
CA ILE A 122 -9.54 1.78 1.10
C ILE A 122 -8.24 2.53 0.75
N VAL A 123 -7.29 2.60 1.67
CA VAL A 123 -6.00 3.29 1.46
C VAL A 123 -5.23 2.65 0.30
N TYR A 124 -5.19 1.31 0.23
CA TYR A 124 -4.55 0.60 -0.85
C TYR A 124 -5.17 0.94 -2.21
N GLU A 125 -6.50 0.89 -2.32
CA GLU A 125 -7.21 1.22 -3.55
C GLU A 125 -7.01 2.69 -3.97
N LEU A 126 -7.08 3.63 -3.04
CA LEU A 126 -6.86 5.04 -3.33
C LEU A 126 -5.43 5.32 -3.82
N ILE A 127 -4.40 4.73 -3.17
CA ILE A 127 -3.01 4.88 -3.58
C ILE A 127 -2.79 4.27 -4.96
N THR A 128 -3.29 3.05 -5.20
CA THR A 128 -3.09 2.36 -6.48
C THR A 128 -3.82 3.04 -7.63
N ASN A 129 -5.01 3.58 -7.38
CA ASN A 129 -5.77 4.37 -8.36
C ASN A 129 -5.08 5.71 -8.64
N ALA A 130 -4.61 6.42 -7.62
CA ALA A 130 -3.84 7.65 -7.80
C ALA A 130 -2.57 7.39 -8.62
N ALA A 131 -1.81 6.33 -8.28
CA ALA A 131 -0.62 5.95 -9.01
C ALA A 131 -0.91 5.61 -10.48
N ARG A 132 -2.06 5.03 -10.77
CA ARG A 132 -2.45 4.64 -12.15
C ARG A 132 -2.91 5.82 -12.99
N HIS A 133 -3.65 6.76 -12.40
CA HIS A 133 -4.41 7.75 -13.16
C HIS A 133 -3.94 9.19 -12.99
N ALA A 134 -3.27 9.55 -11.89
CA ALA A 134 -2.92 10.94 -11.60
C ALA A 134 -1.54 11.39 -12.10
N PHE A 135 -0.66 10.44 -12.50
CA PHE A 135 0.74 10.74 -12.83
C PHE A 135 1.08 10.36 -14.27
N ALA A 136 0.54 11.09 -15.24
CA ALA A 136 0.84 10.87 -16.67
C ALA A 136 2.33 11.10 -17.00
N GLY A 137 3.04 11.95 -16.25
CA GLY A 137 4.46 12.24 -16.40
C GLY A 137 5.41 11.24 -15.68
N GLY A 138 4.88 10.20 -15.04
CA GLY A 138 5.68 9.14 -14.42
C GLY A 138 6.41 9.51 -13.11
N HIS A 139 6.13 10.67 -12.50
CA HIS A 139 6.67 11.05 -11.19
C HIS A 139 5.67 11.91 -10.44
N GLY A 140 5.75 11.91 -9.10
CA GLY A 140 4.87 12.74 -8.28
C GLY A 140 4.86 12.37 -6.81
N LEU A 141 3.95 12.97 -6.05
CA LEU A 141 3.78 12.78 -4.62
C LEU A 141 2.34 12.41 -4.29
N ILE A 142 2.15 11.27 -3.65
CA ILE A 142 0.88 10.88 -3.03
C ILE A 142 0.98 11.19 -1.53
N ARG A 143 0.04 11.97 -1.01
CA ARG A 143 -0.06 12.26 0.40
C ARG A 143 -1.31 11.61 0.98
N VAL A 144 -1.12 10.74 1.97
CA VAL A 144 -2.19 10.10 2.74
C VAL A 144 -2.25 10.74 4.11
N GLU A 145 -3.41 11.28 4.47
CA GLU A 145 -3.61 11.89 5.78
C GLU A 145 -4.73 11.17 6.54
N LEU A 146 -4.43 10.74 7.76
CA LEU A 146 -5.41 10.15 8.67
C LEU A 146 -5.78 11.18 9.73
N LEU A 147 -6.96 11.79 9.57
CA LEU A 147 -7.50 12.78 10.48
C LEU A 147 -8.64 12.18 11.30
N ARG A 148 -8.80 12.65 12.55
CA ARG A 148 -9.94 12.29 13.38
C ARG A 148 -11.12 13.20 13.00
N ALA A 149 -12.30 12.62 12.75
CA ALA A 149 -13.51 13.40 12.52
C ALA A 149 -13.77 14.33 13.73
N GLY A 150 -13.79 15.65 13.49
CA GLY A 150 -13.85 16.69 14.52
C GLY A 150 -12.66 17.64 14.53
N ALA A 151 -11.60 17.35 13.77
CA ALA A 151 -10.43 18.22 13.60
C ALA A 151 -10.25 18.60 12.12
N LEU A 152 -11.32 18.96 11.43
CA LEU A 152 -11.23 19.44 10.05
C LEU A 152 -10.69 20.88 10.07
N ALA A 153 -9.38 21.03 10.03
CA ALA A 153 -8.77 22.29 9.61
C ALA A 153 -9.00 22.43 8.10
N PRO A 154 -9.45 23.61 7.60
CA PRO A 154 -9.63 23.79 6.17
C PRO A 154 -8.30 23.59 5.46
N ALA A 155 -8.33 22.83 4.36
CA ALA A 155 -7.17 22.63 3.50
C ALA A 155 -6.69 24.01 3.00
N PRO A 156 -5.40 24.33 3.05
CA PRO A 156 -4.88 25.53 2.43
C PRO A 156 -5.10 25.40 0.91
N HIS A 157 -5.98 26.21 0.37
CA HIS A 157 -6.15 26.38 -1.06
C HIS A 157 -4.88 27.02 -1.64
N GLY A 158 -3.87 26.22 -1.92
CA GLY A 158 -2.74 26.61 -2.73
C GLY A 158 -3.15 26.61 -4.19
N ARG A 159 -3.58 27.75 -4.71
CA ARG A 159 -3.64 27.97 -6.16
C ARG A 159 -2.23 27.76 -6.73
N PRO A 160 -2.06 27.02 -7.84
CA PRO A 160 -0.81 27.06 -8.58
C PRO A 160 -0.64 28.50 -9.11
N ARG A 161 0.40 29.20 -8.67
CA ARG A 161 0.83 30.43 -9.33
C ARG A 161 1.47 30.05 -10.66
N CYS A 162 0.77 30.25 -11.73
CA CYS A 162 1.40 30.43 -13.03
C CYS A 162 2.19 31.76 -12.94
N SER A 163 3.50 31.66 -12.92
CA SER A 163 4.37 32.78 -13.14
C SER A 163 4.56 32.93 -14.66
N ASP A 164 3.64 33.62 -15.33
CA ASP A 164 3.90 34.16 -16.64
C ASP A 164 4.87 35.34 -16.48
N GLY A 165 6.13 35.08 -16.74
CA GLY A 165 7.18 36.08 -16.88
C GLY A 165 7.50 36.29 -18.34
N ILE A 166 6.63 36.99 -19.04
CA ILE A 166 7.00 37.63 -20.31
C ILE A 166 7.57 39.01 -19.95
N ALA A 167 8.84 39.20 -20.09
CA ALA A 167 9.46 40.54 -20.21
C ALA A 167 10.11 40.63 -21.59
N GLY A 168 9.34 41.14 -22.52
CA GLY A 168 9.91 41.75 -23.72
C GLY A 168 10.29 43.19 -23.37
N GLY A 169 11.31 43.68 -24.01
CA GLY A 169 11.63 45.10 -23.94
C GLY A 169 12.98 45.43 -24.56
N LEU A 170 12.97 45.93 -25.76
CA LEU A 170 13.86 46.94 -26.39
C LEU A 170 15.36 46.74 -26.25
#